data_c003389d6bedc826ff6add6be4053536
#
_entry.id   c003389d6bedc826ff6add6be4053536
#
_cell.length_a   1.000
_cell.length_b   1.000
_cell.length_c   1.000
_cell.angle_alpha   90.00
_cell.angle_beta   90.00
_cell.angle_gamma   90.00
#
_symmetry.space_group_name_H-M   'P 1'
#
loop_
_entity.id
_entity.type
_entity.pdbx_description
1 polymer ?
#
loop_
_entity_poly.entity_id
_entity_poly.type
_entity_poly.pdbx_seq_one_letter_code
_entity_poly.pdbx_strand_id
1 'polypeptide(L)'
;MSDEINHDRRRLVGAAATTVAAAQFSVIAPAVADARASKKVARDVTRRSEAAGTDATVMLVHGAWVDGSSWAHVITLLQSEGLKTMAAPIPLTSLSDDVAALERALERTDGPVVLVAHAYAGAVIGAVAQDRVRSLVFISALSPDEGETVAEVFYRDKPSPEAPKLIPDSHGFLWMPNDRFGAAWCQHARPEQAALLAAIQRPIAVAAIQEKAPKAAWKAKPSWYLVAEEDRMINPATQLFLARRMGAQVRSEKVDHASPITAPKLVAGMIREAVTNARPNATQQHG
;
A
#
# COMPACT_ATOMS: atom_id res chain seq x y z
N MET A 1 23.19 -41.57 60.80
CA MET A 1 23.02 -40.71 61.98
C MET A 1 22.12 -39.58 61.48
N SER A 2 20.91 -39.83 61.69
CA SER A 2 19.96 -39.42 62.78
C SER A 2 19.39 -38.09 62.34
N ASP A 3 18.17 -38.09 61.87
CA ASP A 3 16.91 -37.94 62.62
C ASP A 3 16.67 -36.52 63.02
N GLU A 4 15.61 -35.98 62.99
CA GLU A 4 14.19 -36.24 63.16
C GLU A 4 13.45 -34.89 63.17
N ILE A 5 12.30 -34.86 62.58
CA ILE A 5 10.99 -34.51 63.16
C ILE A 5 10.80 -33.04 63.61
N ASN A 6 9.83 -32.35 63.07
CA ASN A 6 8.63 -32.20 63.84
C ASN A 6 7.42 -31.64 63.08
N HIS A 7 6.33 -32.38 63.27
CA HIS A 7 4.94 -32.04 62.95
C HIS A 7 4.38 -30.89 63.79
N ASP A 8 3.34 -30.31 63.23
CA ASP A 8 2.22 -29.68 63.91
C ASP A 8 2.26 -28.14 64.05
N ARG A 9 1.40 -27.53 63.32
CA ARG A 9 0.36 -26.65 63.88
C ARG A 9 -0.76 -26.40 62.90
N ARG A 10 -1.79 -27.21 63.13
CA ARG A 10 -3.15 -26.89 62.63
C ARG A 10 -3.74 -25.71 63.42
N ARG A 11 -4.59 -24.98 62.71
CA ARG A 11 -5.68 -24.09 63.14
C ARG A 11 -5.30 -22.65 63.44
N LEU A 12 -5.74 -21.79 62.49
CA LEU A 12 -6.69 -20.74 62.87
C LEU A 12 -7.43 -20.30 61.61
N VAL A 13 -8.72 -20.62 61.59
CA VAL A 13 -9.70 -20.15 60.65
C VAL A 13 -9.97 -18.69 61.00
N GLY A 14 -9.61 -17.77 60.10
CA GLY A 14 -10.00 -16.36 60.14
C GLY A 14 -10.68 -16.04 58.83
N ALA A 15 -12.01 -16.02 58.84
CA ALA A 15 -12.81 -15.56 57.71
C ALA A 15 -12.65 -14.06 57.58
N ALA A 16 -11.86 -13.63 56.59
CA ALA A 16 -11.88 -12.27 56.11
C ALA A 16 -12.80 -12.20 54.88
N ALA A 17 -13.98 -11.68 55.08
CA ALA A 17 -14.92 -11.36 54.01
C ALA A 17 -14.31 -10.20 53.17
N THR A 18 -13.71 -10.54 52.04
CA THR A 18 -13.33 -9.54 51.04
C THR A 18 -14.57 -9.19 50.21
N THR A 19 -15.14 -8.03 50.51
CA THR A 19 -16.11 -7.35 49.68
C THR A 19 -15.44 -7.01 48.32
N VAL A 20 -15.79 -7.81 47.29
CA VAL A 20 -15.45 -7.46 45.91
C VAL A 20 -16.36 -6.30 45.51
N ALA A 21 -15.81 -5.10 45.50
CA ALA A 21 -16.46 -3.96 44.85
C ALA A 21 -16.52 -4.25 43.35
N ALA A 22 -17.70 -4.60 42.86
CA ALA A 22 -17.98 -4.67 41.41
C ALA A 22 -17.85 -3.26 40.83
N ALA A 23 -16.72 -2.97 40.19
CA ALA A 23 -16.58 -1.82 39.35
C ALA A 23 -17.52 -2.00 38.16
N GLN A 24 -18.65 -1.29 38.17
CA GLN A 24 -19.53 -1.18 37.03
C GLN A 24 -18.78 -0.41 35.95
N PHE A 25 -18.21 -1.11 34.97
CA PHE A 25 -17.83 -0.50 33.71
C PHE A 25 -19.12 -0.06 33.01
N SER A 26 -19.46 1.20 33.13
CA SER A 26 -20.44 1.85 32.24
C SER A 26 -19.89 1.77 30.84
N VAL A 27 -20.35 0.80 30.05
CA VAL A 27 -20.16 0.79 28.60
C VAL A 27 -20.92 1.98 28.08
N ILE A 28 -20.20 3.07 27.82
CA ILE A 28 -20.75 4.21 27.07
C ILE A 28 -21.04 3.67 25.67
N ALA A 29 -22.29 3.37 25.38
CA ALA A 29 -22.74 3.03 24.05
C ALA A 29 -22.38 4.20 23.11
N PRO A 30 -21.68 3.97 21.98
CA PRO A 30 -21.44 5.03 21.03
C PRO A 30 -22.78 5.57 20.55
N ALA A 31 -22.96 6.86 20.64
CA ALA A 31 -24.21 7.54 20.38
C ALA A 31 -24.71 7.24 18.96
N VAL A 32 -26.01 7.00 18.82
CA VAL A 32 -26.74 6.79 17.54
C VAL A 32 -26.50 7.92 16.53
N ALA A 33 -25.98 9.07 16.96
CA ALA A 33 -25.54 10.19 16.14
C ALA A 33 -24.42 9.81 15.14
N ASP A 34 -23.48 8.91 15.51
CA ASP A 34 -22.36 8.51 14.67
C ASP A 34 -22.78 7.66 13.47
N ALA A 35 -23.76 6.78 13.65
CA ALA A 35 -24.27 5.94 12.57
C ALA A 35 -25.04 6.76 11.48
N ARG A 36 -25.67 7.85 11.86
CA ARG A 36 -26.34 8.77 10.91
C ARG A 36 -25.33 9.64 10.16
N ALA A 37 -24.29 10.11 10.83
CA ALA A 37 -23.20 10.86 10.21
C ALA A 37 -22.43 9.98 9.21
N SER A 38 -22.09 8.74 9.58
CA SER A 38 -21.42 7.77 8.69
C SER A 38 -22.28 7.41 7.48
N LYS A 39 -23.60 7.20 7.65
CA LYS A 39 -24.52 6.93 6.54
C LYS A 39 -24.71 8.15 5.63
N LYS A 40 -24.68 9.37 6.18
CA LYS A 40 -24.75 10.61 5.38
C LYS A 40 -23.49 10.79 4.55
N VAL A 41 -22.31 10.61 5.15
CA VAL A 41 -21.02 10.68 4.43
C VAL A 41 -20.97 9.63 3.32
N ALA A 42 -21.36 8.39 3.58
CA ALA A 42 -21.41 7.33 2.58
C ALA A 42 -22.36 7.68 1.41
N ARG A 43 -23.56 8.23 1.71
CA ARG A 43 -24.53 8.67 0.69
C ARG A 43 -24.02 9.87 -0.11
N ASP A 44 -23.36 10.83 0.52
CA ASP A 44 -22.79 11.99 -0.15
C ASP A 44 -21.62 11.61 -1.06
N VAL A 45 -20.79 10.63 -0.67
CA VAL A 45 -19.72 10.05 -1.50
C VAL A 45 -20.32 9.34 -2.71
N THR A 46 -21.35 8.49 -2.50
CA THR A 46 -22.04 7.79 -3.60
C THR A 46 -22.68 8.77 -4.58
N ARG A 47 -23.37 9.78 -4.07
CA ARG A 47 -24.03 10.81 -4.91
C ARG A 47 -23.04 11.68 -5.68
N ARG A 48 -21.85 11.96 -5.10
CA ARG A 48 -20.75 12.69 -5.79
C ARG A 48 -20.08 11.81 -6.83
N SER A 49 -19.92 10.51 -6.56
CA SER A 49 -19.41 9.52 -7.52
C SER A 49 -20.33 9.38 -8.74
N GLU A 50 -21.66 9.36 -8.51
CA GLU A 50 -22.66 9.36 -9.59
C GLU A 50 -22.60 10.67 -10.40
N ALA A 51 -22.42 11.81 -9.73
CA ALA A 51 -22.26 13.11 -10.39
C ALA A 51 -20.92 13.23 -11.15
N ALA A 52 -19.86 12.55 -10.68
CA ALA A 52 -18.57 12.46 -11.37
C ALA A 52 -18.60 11.50 -12.58
N GLY A 53 -19.71 10.75 -12.77
CA GLY A 53 -19.91 9.84 -13.91
C GLY A 53 -18.94 8.67 -13.96
N THR A 54 -18.33 8.29 -12.83
CA THR A 54 -17.47 7.09 -12.75
C THR A 54 -17.86 6.26 -11.55
N ASP A 55 -18.20 4.98 -11.79
CA ASP A 55 -18.43 4.00 -10.72
C ASP A 55 -17.15 3.21 -10.38
N ALA A 56 -16.02 3.66 -10.91
CA ALA A 56 -14.75 2.98 -10.72
C ALA A 56 -14.20 3.16 -9.30
N THR A 57 -13.65 2.08 -8.75
CA THR A 57 -12.89 2.11 -7.49
C THR A 57 -11.39 2.23 -7.79
N VAL A 58 -10.73 3.18 -7.13
CA VAL A 58 -9.27 3.30 -7.12
C VAL A 58 -8.71 2.42 -6.01
N MET A 59 -8.02 1.34 -6.38
CA MET A 59 -7.35 0.44 -5.46
C MET A 59 -5.86 0.77 -5.40
N LEU A 60 -5.39 1.21 -4.23
CA LEU A 60 -4.03 1.69 -4.01
C LEU A 60 -3.19 0.60 -3.31
N VAL A 61 -2.04 0.27 -3.88
CA VAL A 61 -1.17 -0.79 -3.38
C VAL A 61 0.19 -0.19 -3.00
N HIS A 62 0.56 -0.34 -1.73
CA HIS A 62 1.78 0.25 -1.17
C HIS A 62 3.04 -0.54 -1.56
N GLY A 63 4.20 0.12 -1.52
CA GLY A 63 5.51 -0.50 -1.73
C GLY A 63 6.11 -1.11 -0.47
N ALA A 64 7.39 -1.51 -0.56
CA ALA A 64 8.19 -1.93 0.58
C ALA A 64 8.39 -0.78 1.58
N TRP A 65 8.62 -1.12 2.84
CA TRP A 65 8.92 -0.23 3.97
C TRP A 65 7.81 0.74 4.37
N VAL A 66 6.63 0.59 3.81
CA VAL A 66 5.43 1.36 4.15
C VAL A 66 4.20 0.44 4.16
N ASP A 67 3.05 1.01 4.49
CA ASP A 67 1.74 0.36 4.42
C ASP A 67 0.71 1.25 3.74
N GLY A 68 -0.56 0.89 3.83
CA GLY A 68 -1.66 1.63 3.22
C GLY A 68 -1.76 3.09 3.67
N SER A 69 -1.20 3.47 4.82
CA SER A 69 -1.20 4.84 5.32
C SER A 69 -0.33 5.79 4.48
N SER A 70 0.62 5.26 3.71
CA SER A 70 1.42 6.04 2.75
C SER A 70 0.55 6.74 1.68
N TRP A 71 -0.66 6.23 1.45
CA TRP A 71 -1.64 6.79 0.53
C TRP A 71 -2.61 7.79 1.16
N ALA A 72 -2.52 8.07 2.49
CA ALA A 72 -3.53 8.85 3.22
C ALA A 72 -3.88 10.19 2.56
N HIS A 73 -2.88 10.97 2.15
CA HIS A 73 -3.11 12.26 1.50
C HIS A 73 -3.72 12.11 0.10
N VAL A 74 -3.29 11.12 -0.67
CA VAL A 74 -3.86 10.82 -1.99
C VAL A 74 -5.31 10.38 -1.86
N ILE A 75 -5.61 9.49 -0.91
CA ILE A 75 -6.97 9.02 -0.61
C ILE A 75 -7.87 10.22 -0.27
N THR A 76 -7.43 11.09 0.63
CA THR A 76 -8.20 12.28 1.04
C THR A 76 -8.53 13.18 -0.16
N LEU A 77 -7.56 13.41 -1.06
CA LEU A 77 -7.77 14.21 -2.27
C LEU A 77 -8.80 13.55 -3.19
N LEU A 78 -8.64 12.28 -3.50
CA LEU A 78 -9.55 11.55 -4.40
C LEU A 78 -10.97 11.44 -3.83
N GLN A 79 -11.10 11.18 -2.52
CA GLN A 79 -12.41 11.13 -1.84
C GLN A 79 -13.10 12.48 -1.78
N SER A 80 -12.36 13.58 -1.64
CA SER A 80 -12.94 14.93 -1.70
C SER A 80 -13.58 15.26 -3.05
N GLU A 81 -13.16 14.55 -4.11
CA GLU A 81 -13.68 14.63 -5.47
C GLU A 81 -14.78 13.58 -5.76
N GLY A 82 -15.15 12.77 -4.76
CA GLY A 82 -16.21 11.76 -4.87
C GLY A 82 -15.75 10.41 -5.42
N LEU A 83 -14.45 10.17 -5.58
CA LEU A 83 -13.94 8.88 -6.04
C LEU A 83 -13.95 7.84 -4.93
N LYS A 84 -14.36 6.62 -5.25
CA LYS A 84 -14.25 5.47 -4.37
C LYS A 84 -12.77 5.05 -4.28
N THR A 85 -12.24 4.92 -3.08
CA THR A 85 -10.82 4.54 -2.86
C THR A 85 -10.70 3.44 -1.83
N MET A 86 -9.73 2.55 -2.02
CA MET A 86 -9.37 1.51 -1.08
C MET A 86 -7.87 1.24 -1.14
N ALA A 87 -7.20 1.10 0.00
CA ALA A 87 -5.82 0.62 0.07
C ALA A 87 -5.81 -0.89 0.32
N ALA A 88 -5.08 -1.64 -0.51
CA ALA A 88 -4.92 -3.08 -0.33
C ALA A 88 -3.81 -3.37 0.69
N PRO A 89 -4.07 -4.19 1.73
CA PRO A 89 -3.08 -4.56 2.73
C PRO A 89 -2.26 -5.77 2.26
N ILE A 90 -1.19 -5.54 1.53
CA ILE A 90 -0.28 -6.62 1.09
C ILE A 90 0.72 -6.97 2.20
N PRO A 91 1.06 -8.26 2.40
CA PRO A 91 1.92 -8.71 3.50
C PRO A 91 3.42 -8.49 3.28
N LEU A 92 3.91 -8.34 2.05
CA LEU A 92 5.33 -8.23 1.68
C LEU A 92 6.16 -9.50 1.98
N THR A 93 5.53 -10.68 1.92
CA THR A 93 6.15 -11.98 2.24
C THR A 93 6.61 -12.76 1.01
N SER A 94 5.81 -12.76 -0.05
CA SER A 94 6.13 -13.30 -1.37
C SER A 94 5.30 -12.55 -2.42
N LEU A 95 5.69 -12.59 -3.70
CA LEU A 95 4.88 -11.99 -4.76
C LEU A 95 3.50 -12.67 -4.85
N SER A 96 3.46 -13.99 -4.72
CA SER A 96 2.22 -14.77 -4.75
C SER A 96 1.30 -14.44 -3.58
N ASP A 97 1.81 -14.28 -2.35
CA ASP A 97 1.00 -13.87 -1.18
C ASP A 97 0.43 -12.46 -1.36
N ASP A 98 1.24 -11.54 -1.90
CA ASP A 98 0.87 -10.15 -2.11
C ASP A 98 -0.20 -10.03 -3.22
N VAL A 99 -0.07 -10.80 -4.30
CA VAL A 99 -1.10 -10.91 -5.34
C VAL A 99 -2.40 -11.47 -4.77
N ALA A 100 -2.33 -12.57 -4.00
CA ALA A 100 -3.51 -13.15 -3.35
C ALA A 100 -4.18 -12.17 -2.37
N ALA A 101 -3.39 -11.36 -1.64
CA ALA A 101 -3.92 -10.31 -0.77
C ALA A 101 -4.62 -9.21 -1.56
N LEU A 102 -4.07 -8.78 -2.69
CA LEU A 102 -4.70 -7.81 -3.59
C LEU A 102 -6.01 -8.38 -4.19
N GLU A 103 -6.02 -9.64 -4.61
CA GLU A 103 -7.22 -10.28 -5.16
C GLU A 103 -8.36 -10.34 -4.13
N ARG A 104 -8.06 -10.70 -2.88
CA ARG A 104 -9.03 -10.64 -1.77
C ARG A 104 -9.53 -9.22 -1.50
N ALA A 105 -8.67 -8.21 -1.62
CA ALA A 105 -9.10 -6.82 -1.49
C ALA A 105 -10.03 -6.40 -2.64
N LEU A 106 -9.77 -6.88 -3.86
CA LEU A 106 -10.62 -6.64 -5.01
C LEU A 106 -12.02 -7.23 -4.83
N GLU A 107 -12.19 -8.38 -4.20
CA GLU A 107 -13.51 -8.99 -3.91
C GLU A 107 -14.43 -8.07 -3.07
N ARG A 108 -13.85 -7.11 -2.34
CA ARG A 108 -14.57 -6.12 -1.53
C ARG A 108 -15.07 -4.91 -2.33
N THR A 109 -14.82 -4.89 -3.63
CA THR A 109 -15.19 -3.79 -4.51
C THR A 109 -16.09 -4.27 -5.64
N ASP A 110 -17.04 -3.43 -6.06
CA ASP A 110 -17.92 -3.66 -7.19
C ASP A 110 -17.51 -2.79 -8.38
N GLY A 111 -17.89 -3.23 -9.59
CA GLY A 111 -17.69 -2.48 -10.82
C GLY A 111 -16.24 -2.39 -11.29
N PRO A 112 -15.92 -1.39 -12.14
CA PRO A 112 -14.59 -1.19 -12.70
C PRO A 112 -13.58 -0.77 -11.63
N VAL A 113 -12.30 -1.16 -11.84
CA VAL A 113 -11.20 -0.83 -10.92
C VAL A 113 -10.04 -0.19 -11.68
N VAL A 114 -9.45 0.82 -11.07
CA VAL A 114 -8.14 1.37 -11.43
C VAL A 114 -7.15 0.91 -10.36
N LEU A 115 -6.16 0.09 -10.74
CA LEU A 115 -5.09 -0.32 -9.84
C LEU A 115 -3.97 0.71 -9.85
N VAL A 116 -3.53 1.13 -8.67
CA VAL A 116 -2.44 2.08 -8.47
C VAL A 116 -1.36 1.45 -7.61
N ALA A 117 -0.15 1.40 -8.10
CA ALA A 117 0.98 0.81 -7.40
C ALA A 117 2.10 1.81 -7.14
N HIS A 118 2.74 1.70 -5.98
CA HIS A 118 3.98 2.36 -5.65
C HIS A 118 5.12 1.35 -5.53
N ALA A 119 6.27 1.67 -6.13
CA ALA A 119 7.52 0.91 -6.00
C ALA A 119 7.34 -0.61 -6.30
N TYR A 120 7.66 -1.48 -5.35
CA TYR A 120 7.50 -2.93 -5.43
C TYR A 120 6.11 -3.37 -5.91
N ALA A 121 5.07 -2.68 -5.47
CA ALA A 121 3.69 -3.07 -5.80
C ALA A 121 3.37 -3.04 -7.30
N GLY A 122 4.22 -2.45 -8.13
CA GLY A 122 4.11 -2.55 -9.59
C GLY A 122 4.13 -4.00 -10.10
N ALA A 123 4.93 -4.87 -9.48
CA ALA A 123 4.93 -6.30 -9.77
C ALA A 123 3.60 -6.95 -9.33
N VAL A 124 3.07 -6.54 -8.18
CA VAL A 124 1.81 -7.09 -7.64
C VAL A 124 0.63 -6.78 -8.56
N ILE A 125 0.44 -5.50 -8.95
CA ILE A 125 -0.66 -5.13 -9.86
C ILE A 125 -0.45 -5.67 -11.28
N GLY A 126 0.81 -5.83 -11.71
CA GLY A 126 1.19 -6.43 -12.99
C GLY A 126 0.81 -7.91 -13.09
N ALA A 127 0.72 -8.61 -11.98
CA ALA A 127 0.33 -10.03 -11.92
C ALA A 127 -1.19 -10.27 -11.94
N VAL A 128 -2.02 -9.22 -11.72
CA VAL A 128 -3.49 -9.33 -11.68
C VAL A 128 -4.09 -9.07 -13.06
N ALA A 129 -4.79 -10.07 -13.62
CA ALA A 129 -5.38 -10.00 -14.95
C ALA A 129 -6.92 -10.12 -14.94
N GLN A 130 -7.59 -9.47 -13.97
CA GLN A 130 -9.07 -9.47 -13.90
C GLN A 130 -9.67 -8.47 -14.90
N ASP A 131 -10.75 -8.84 -15.58
CA ASP A 131 -11.42 -8.01 -16.61
C ASP A 131 -11.97 -6.70 -16.06
N ARG A 132 -12.38 -6.69 -14.80
CA ARG A 132 -12.85 -5.47 -14.11
C ARG A 132 -11.76 -4.45 -13.87
N VAL A 133 -10.47 -4.83 -13.89
CA VAL A 133 -9.34 -3.90 -13.88
C VAL A 133 -9.25 -3.23 -15.24
N ARG A 134 -9.54 -1.94 -15.30
CA ARG A 134 -9.63 -1.16 -16.55
C ARG A 134 -8.36 -0.42 -16.88
N SER A 135 -7.57 -0.04 -15.89
CA SER A 135 -6.31 0.66 -16.08
C SER A 135 -5.34 0.45 -14.93
N LEU A 136 -4.05 0.65 -15.20
CA LEU A 136 -2.95 0.49 -14.26
C LEU A 136 -2.20 1.82 -14.14
N VAL A 137 -1.88 2.21 -12.91
CA VAL A 137 -1.08 3.41 -12.62
C VAL A 137 0.15 3.01 -11.82
N PHE A 138 1.31 3.33 -12.34
CA PHE A 138 2.61 3.00 -11.75
C PHE A 138 3.27 4.28 -11.25
N ILE A 139 3.50 4.37 -9.96
CA ILE A 139 4.14 5.51 -9.30
C ILE A 139 5.53 5.08 -8.88
N SER A 140 6.56 5.51 -9.61
CA SER A 140 7.97 5.11 -9.35
C SER A 140 8.09 3.60 -9.12
N ALA A 141 7.45 2.77 -9.97
CA ALA A 141 7.16 1.39 -9.67
C ALA A 141 7.97 0.40 -10.51
N LEU A 142 8.28 -0.76 -9.93
CA LEU A 142 8.92 -1.88 -10.61
C LEU A 142 7.85 -2.77 -11.25
N SER A 143 7.97 -2.95 -12.55
CA SER A 143 6.99 -3.73 -13.33
C SER A 143 7.72 -4.79 -14.17
N PRO A 144 8.05 -5.94 -13.58
CA PRO A 144 8.67 -7.05 -14.31
C PRO A 144 7.76 -7.57 -15.42
N ASP A 145 8.39 -8.12 -16.46
CA ASP A 145 7.71 -8.93 -17.47
C ASP A 145 7.48 -10.34 -16.93
N GLU A 146 6.67 -11.11 -17.63
CA GLU A 146 6.47 -12.53 -17.32
C GLU A 146 7.80 -13.28 -17.28
N GLY A 147 8.07 -13.97 -16.19
CA GLY A 147 9.30 -14.69 -15.94
C GLY A 147 10.47 -13.86 -15.39
N GLU A 148 10.39 -12.52 -15.39
CA GLU A 148 11.35 -11.65 -14.71
C GLU A 148 11.04 -11.56 -13.22
N THR A 149 12.05 -11.23 -12.42
CA THR A 149 11.93 -10.92 -10.99
C THR A 149 11.98 -9.41 -10.75
N VAL A 150 11.47 -8.96 -9.60
CA VAL A 150 11.61 -7.57 -9.17
C VAL A 150 13.08 -7.19 -9.01
N ALA A 151 13.90 -8.11 -8.48
CA ALA A 151 15.33 -7.87 -8.29
C ALA A 151 16.08 -7.65 -9.61
N GLU A 152 15.81 -8.46 -10.64
CA GLU A 152 16.41 -8.28 -11.98
C GLU A 152 16.09 -6.91 -12.56
N VAL A 153 14.83 -6.48 -12.44
CA VAL A 153 14.40 -5.17 -12.95
C VAL A 153 14.99 -4.03 -12.13
N PHE A 154 15.05 -4.16 -10.80
CA PHE A 154 15.61 -3.15 -9.91
C PHE A 154 17.11 -2.90 -10.19
N TYR A 155 17.88 -3.95 -10.41
CA TYR A 155 19.33 -3.88 -10.68
C TYR A 155 19.68 -3.75 -12.17
N ARG A 156 18.70 -3.50 -13.04
CA ARG A 156 18.93 -3.28 -14.47
C ARG A 156 19.92 -2.14 -14.73
N ASP A 157 19.73 -1.02 -14.05
CA ASP A 157 20.64 0.12 -14.09
C ASP A 157 21.32 0.27 -12.72
N LYS A 158 22.50 0.89 -12.72
CA LYS A 158 23.28 1.07 -11.50
C LYS A 158 22.45 1.85 -10.47
N PRO A 159 22.29 1.35 -9.23
CA PRO A 159 21.61 2.07 -8.18
C PRO A 159 22.21 3.45 -7.90
N SER A 160 21.40 4.36 -7.38
CA SER A 160 21.88 5.67 -6.91
C SER A 160 23.00 5.48 -5.89
N PRO A 161 24.03 6.35 -5.88
CA PRO A 161 25.03 6.36 -4.82
C PRO A 161 24.44 6.54 -3.40
N GLU A 162 23.25 7.13 -3.33
CA GLU A 162 22.51 7.34 -2.07
C GLU A 162 21.73 6.11 -1.62
N ALA A 163 21.46 5.18 -2.53
CA ALA A 163 20.74 3.95 -2.20
C ALA A 163 21.54 3.12 -1.19
N PRO A 164 20.92 2.70 -0.08
CA PRO A 164 21.62 1.88 0.91
C PRO A 164 21.85 0.47 0.39
N LYS A 165 22.91 -0.17 0.85
CA LYS A 165 23.08 -1.60 0.67
C LYS A 165 22.08 -2.34 1.57
N LEU A 166 21.15 -3.05 0.96
CA LEU A 166 20.15 -3.84 1.66
C LEU A 166 20.72 -5.24 1.94
N ILE A 167 20.75 -5.63 3.21
CA ILE A 167 21.23 -6.94 3.67
C ILE A 167 20.08 -7.63 4.37
N PRO A 168 19.73 -8.88 3.98
CA PRO A 168 18.67 -9.62 4.66
C PRO A 168 19.02 -9.89 6.13
N ASP A 169 18.02 -9.82 6.99
CA ASP A 169 18.14 -10.31 8.36
C ASP A 169 18.14 -11.85 8.42
N SER A 170 18.23 -12.43 9.64
CA SER A 170 18.26 -13.88 9.84
C SER A 170 16.99 -14.60 9.40
N HIS A 171 15.92 -13.88 9.13
CA HIS A 171 14.62 -14.38 8.65
C HIS A 171 14.37 -14.10 7.18
N GLY A 172 15.35 -13.51 6.48
CA GLY A 172 15.26 -13.21 5.04
C GLY A 172 14.47 -11.94 4.72
N PHE A 173 14.33 -11.02 5.66
CA PHE A 173 13.67 -9.74 5.42
C PHE A 173 14.66 -8.60 5.24
N LEU A 174 14.34 -7.70 4.33
CA LEU A 174 15.10 -6.49 4.02
C LEU A 174 14.50 -5.29 4.76
N TRP A 175 15.30 -4.72 5.66
CA TRP A 175 15.01 -3.49 6.36
C TRP A 175 15.77 -2.32 5.75
N MET A 176 15.13 -1.17 5.66
CA MET A 176 15.83 0.06 5.32
C MET A 176 16.61 0.55 6.55
N PRO A 177 17.92 0.83 6.46
CA PRO A 177 18.66 1.43 7.57
C PRO A 177 18.03 2.77 7.99
N ASN A 178 17.75 2.95 9.29
CA ASN A 178 17.01 4.12 9.79
C ASN A 178 17.71 5.45 9.48
N ASP A 179 19.05 5.47 9.57
CA ASP A 179 19.89 6.62 9.26
C ASP A 179 19.94 6.98 7.77
N ARG A 180 19.56 6.04 6.90
CA ARG A 180 19.53 6.24 5.45
C ARG A 180 18.12 6.47 4.94
N PHE A 181 17.08 6.17 5.72
CA PHE A 181 15.69 6.20 5.30
C PHE A 181 15.28 7.56 4.71
N GLY A 182 15.53 8.65 5.43
CA GLY A 182 15.23 10.00 4.97
C GLY A 182 15.99 10.37 3.69
N ALA A 183 17.31 10.13 3.67
CA ALA A 183 18.16 10.54 2.56
C ALA A 183 17.90 9.75 1.26
N ALA A 184 17.54 8.47 1.36
CA ALA A 184 17.37 7.61 0.20
C ALA A 184 15.92 7.46 -0.24
N TRP A 185 14.97 7.30 0.70
CA TRP A 185 13.60 6.94 0.40
C TRP A 185 12.64 8.13 0.32
N CYS A 186 12.85 9.17 1.15
CA CYS A 186 11.94 10.33 1.23
C CYS A 186 12.68 11.65 1.50
N GLN A 187 13.64 11.99 0.65
CA GLN A 187 14.49 13.18 0.85
C GLN A 187 13.74 14.53 0.79
N HIS A 188 12.52 14.54 0.27
CA HIS A 188 11.65 15.73 0.27
C HIS A 188 10.70 15.79 1.46
N ALA A 189 10.68 14.76 2.31
CA ALA A 189 9.92 14.78 3.55
C ALA A 189 10.62 15.63 4.62
N ARG A 190 9.84 16.17 5.57
CA ARG A 190 10.43 16.81 6.75
C ARG A 190 11.15 15.77 7.61
N PRO A 191 12.22 16.14 8.34
CA PRO A 191 13.00 15.21 9.15
C PRO A 191 12.16 14.38 10.14
N GLU A 192 11.16 15.00 10.78
CA GLU A 192 10.28 14.32 11.73
C GLU A 192 9.39 13.30 11.04
N GLN A 193 8.92 13.60 9.82
CA GLN A 193 8.13 12.67 9.02
C GLN A 193 8.98 11.49 8.54
N ALA A 194 10.21 11.75 8.09
CA ALA A 194 11.13 10.69 7.68
C ALA A 194 11.49 9.77 8.87
N ALA A 195 11.72 10.34 10.05
CA ALA A 195 11.99 9.57 11.29
C ALA A 195 10.77 8.70 11.68
N LEU A 196 9.56 9.24 11.58
CA LEU A 196 8.34 8.49 11.85
C LEU A 196 8.20 7.32 10.86
N LEU A 197 8.36 7.55 9.56
CA LEU A 197 8.26 6.52 8.53
C LEU A 197 9.31 5.42 8.74
N ALA A 198 10.54 5.78 9.10
CA ALA A 198 11.59 4.82 9.43
C ALA A 198 11.22 3.95 10.65
N ALA A 199 10.57 4.54 11.66
CA ALA A 199 10.18 3.84 12.88
C ALA A 199 9.03 2.85 12.69
N ILE A 200 8.10 3.13 11.75
CA ILE A 200 6.93 2.28 11.47
C ILE A 200 7.10 1.42 10.22
N GLN A 201 8.28 1.38 9.63
CA GLN A 201 8.53 0.67 8.38
C GLN A 201 8.14 -0.82 8.46
N ARG A 202 7.69 -1.35 7.33
CA ARG A 202 7.40 -2.78 7.16
C ARG A 202 8.45 -3.40 6.24
N PRO A 203 9.24 -4.36 6.71
CA PRO A 203 10.27 -4.99 5.88
C PRO A 203 9.63 -5.81 4.75
N ILE A 204 10.40 -6.02 3.68
CA ILE A 204 10.02 -6.89 2.59
C ILE A 204 10.88 -8.17 2.60
N ALA A 205 10.26 -9.32 2.39
CA ALA A 205 10.99 -10.57 2.26
C ALA A 205 11.78 -10.62 0.94
N VAL A 206 12.98 -11.21 0.98
CA VAL A 206 13.77 -11.49 -0.23
C VAL A 206 12.98 -12.34 -1.22
N ALA A 207 12.15 -13.28 -0.72
CA ALA A 207 11.27 -14.09 -1.55
C ALA A 207 10.35 -13.25 -2.44
N ALA A 208 9.79 -12.14 -1.92
CA ALA A 208 8.89 -11.26 -2.67
C ALA A 208 9.57 -10.59 -3.89
N ILE A 209 10.87 -10.32 -3.80
CA ILE A 209 11.61 -9.67 -4.90
C ILE A 209 12.34 -10.66 -5.83
N GLN A 210 12.47 -11.92 -5.41
CA GLN A 210 13.13 -12.98 -6.21
C GLN A 210 12.14 -13.92 -6.90
N GLU A 211 10.87 -13.91 -6.52
CA GLU A 211 9.84 -14.69 -7.18
C GLU A 211 9.58 -14.14 -8.59
N LYS A 212 9.44 -15.03 -9.57
CA LYS A 212 9.18 -14.65 -10.96
C LYS A 212 7.76 -14.17 -11.14
N ALA A 213 7.60 -13.07 -11.85
CA ALA A 213 6.28 -12.54 -12.19
C ALA A 213 5.53 -13.55 -13.08
N PRO A 214 4.31 -13.97 -12.69
CA PRO A 214 3.54 -14.98 -13.43
C PRO A 214 2.89 -14.39 -14.67
N LYS A 215 2.72 -13.08 -14.73
CA LYS A 215 2.02 -12.34 -15.80
C LYS A 215 2.53 -10.91 -15.89
N ALA A 216 2.20 -10.26 -17.01
CA ALA A 216 2.45 -8.84 -17.27
C ALA A 216 1.15 -8.18 -17.78
N ALA A 217 0.20 -7.90 -16.88
CA ALA A 217 -1.13 -7.37 -17.22
C ALA A 217 -1.07 -6.04 -17.98
N TRP A 218 0.01 -5.26 -17.81
CA TRP A 218 0.27 -4.02 -18.53
C TRP A 218 0.39 -4.23 -20.07
N LYS A 219 0.63 -5.45 -20.54
CA LYS A 219 0.61 -5.77 -21.98
C LYS A 219 -0.78 -5.65 -22.61
N ALA A 220 -1.83 -5.79 -21.81
CA ALA A 220 -3.22 -5.81 -22.27
C ALA A 220 -4.07 -4.67 -21.71
N LYS A 221 -3.52 -3.82 -20.86
CA LYS A 221 -4.29 -2.78 -20.18
C LYS A 221 -3.67 -1.39 -20.35
N PRO A 222 -4.48 -0.35 -20.55
CA PRO A 222 -4.00 1.03 -20.54
C PRO A 222 -3.23 1.32 -19.27
N SER A 223 -2.06 1.90 -19.39
CA SER A 223 -1.12 2.14 -18.29
C SER A 223 -0.64 3.59 -18.24
N TRP A 224 -0.47 4.10 -17.03
CA TRP A 224 0.13 5.41 -16.71
C TRP A 224 1.34 5.18 -15.84
N TYR A 225 2.37 5.98 -16.05
CA TYR A 225 3.62 5.85 -15.28
C TYR A 225 4.16 7.22 -14.87
N LEU A 226 4.31 7.43 -13.55
CA LEU A 226 5.05 8.55 -12.99
C LEU A 226 6.51 8.17 -12.83
N VAL A 227 7.39 8.79 -13.57
CA VAL A 227 8.84 8.72 -13.42
C VAL A 227 9.26 9.79 -12.42
N ALA A 228 9.84 9.38 -11.30
CA ALA A 228 10.42 10.27 -10.31
C ALA A 228 11.88 10.56 -10.66
N GLU A 229 12.16 11.77 -11.14
CA GLU A 229 13.50 12.12 -11.65
C GLU A 229 14.56 12.20 -10.54
N GLU A 230 14.14 12.41 -9.31
CA GLU A 230 15.01 12.50 -8.14
C GLU A 230 14.93 11.25 -7.24
N ASP A 231 14.41 10.14 -7.78
CA ASP A 231 14.33 8.87 -7.07
C ASP A 231 15.74 8.31 -6.78
N ARG A 232 16.03 8.12 -5.50
CA ARG A 232 17.31 7.56 -5.04
C ARG A 232 17.23 6.07 -4.71
N MET A 233 16.05 5.47 -4.83
CA MET A 233 15.85 4.03 -4.66
C MET A 233 15.82 3.30 -5.99
N ILE A 234 14.92 3.67 -6.89
CA ILE A 234 14.79 3.08 -8.23
C ILE A 234 15.36 4.07 -9.25
N ASN A 235 16.42 3.67 -9.94
CA ASN A 235 17.06 4.55 -10.92
C ASN A 235 16.02 5.10 -11.92
N PRO A 236 15.94 6.43 -12.15
CA PRO A 236 15.03 7.02 -13.11
C PRO A 236 15.15 6.46 -14.54
N ALA A 237 16.35 6.02 -14.95
CA ALA A 237 16.54 5.36 -16.25
C ALA A 237 15.82 4.02 -16.31
N THR A 238 15.83 3.23 -15.22
CA THR A 238 15.05 2.00 -15.07
C THR A 238 13.55 2.30 -15.15
N GLN A 239 13.07 3.31 -14.43
CA GLN A 239 11.66 3.73 -14.46
C GLN A 239 11.22 4.10 -15.88
N LEU A 240 12.02 4.90 -16.58
CA LEU A 240 11.73 5.33 -17.95
C LEU A 240 11.75 4.15 -18.93
N PHE A 241 12.67 3.21 -18.76
CA PHE A 241 12.69 1.96 -19.54
C PHE A 241 11.39 1.17 -19.34
N LEU A 242 10.96 0.96 -18.09
CA LEU A 242 9.73 0.24 -17.79
C LEU A 242 8.49 0.92 -18.37
N ALA A 243 8.39 2.24 -18.22
CA ALA A 243 7.30 3.04 -18.74
C ALA A 243 7.19 2.93 -20.29
N ARG A 244 8.32 2.97 -20.97
CA ARG A 244 8.38 2.82 -22.44
C ARG A 244 8.04 1.40 -22.88
N ARG A 245 8.59 0.38 -22.18
CA ARG A 245 8.34 -1.04 -22.46
C ARG A 245 6.86 -1.39 -22.41
N MET A 246 6.12 -0.83 -21.45
CA MET A 246 4.69 -1.08 -21.32
C MET A 246 3.81 -0.16 -22.20
N GLY A 247 4.39 0.77 -22.95
CA GLY A 247 3.62 1.74 -23.74
C GLY A 247 2.77 2.67 -22.88
N ALA A 248 3.21 2.99 -21.67
CA ALA A 248 2.45 3.79 -20.72
C ALA A 248 2.36 5.26 -21.16
N GLN A 249 1.30 5.95 -20.72
CA GLN A 249 1.29 7.40 -20.69
C GLN A 249 2.24 7.89 -19.59
N VAL A 250 3.35 8.51 -19.99
CA VAL A 250 4.45 8.87 -19.10
C VAL A 250 4.34 10.31 -18.64
N ARG A 251 4.51 10.52 -17.34
CA ARG A 251 4.80 11.82 -16.73
C ARG A 251 6.12 11.72 -15.98
N SER A 252 7.05 12.63 -16.28
CA SER A 252 8.35 12.70 -15.63
C SER A 252 8.42 13.97 -14.80
N GLU A 253 8.72 13.87 -13.51
CA GLU A 253 8.62 14.97 -12.55
C GLU A 253 9.77 14.94 -11.54
N LYS A 254 10.20 16.11 -11.10
CA LYS A 254 11.24 16.29 -10.08
C LYS A 254 10.69 16.01 -8.68
N VAL A 255 10.41 14.74 -8.43
CA VAL A 255 9.93 14.22 -7.14
C VAL A 255 10.84 13.09 -6.67
N ASP A 256 10.81 12.81 -5.37
CA ASP A 256 11.53 11.70 -4.77
C ASP A 256 10.75 10.37 -4.88
N HIS A 257 11.35 9.28 -4.35
CA HIS A 257 10.70 7.96 -4.33
C HIS A 257 9.37 7.98 -3.57
N ALA A 258 9.25 8.78 -2.52
CA ALA A 258 8.08 8.88 -1.65
C ALA A 258 6.96 9.77 -2.21
N SER A 259 6.85 9.96 -3.52
CA SER A 259 5.92 10.90 -4.15
C SER A 259 4.44 10.77 -3.70
N PRO A 260 3.89 9.60 -3.30
CA PRO A 260 2.55 9.54 -2.70
C PRO A 260 2.42 10.36 -1.40
N ILE A 261 3.52 10.56 -0.68
CA ILE A 261 3.60 11.29 0.58
C ILE A 261 4.04 12.74 0.34
N THR A 262 5.09 12.94 -0.46
CA THR A 262 5.77 14.24 -0.65
C THR A 262 5.13 15.10 -1.75
N ALA A 263 4.47 14.47 -2.73
CA ALA A 263 3.80 15.13 -3.86
C ALA A 263 2.38 14.58 -4.13
N PRO A 264 1.49 14.44 -3.11
CA PRO A 264 0.21 13.75 -3.25
C PRO A 264 -0.74 14.36 -4.28
N LYS A 265 -0.69 15.68 -4.50
CA LYS A 265 -1.52 16.36 -5.51
C LYS A 265 -1.15 15.93 -6.93
N LEU A 266 0.14 15.77 -7.21
CA LEU A 266 0.64 15.29 -8.49
C LEU A 266 0.17 13.86 -8.76
N VAL A 267 0.35 12.99 -7.77
CA VAL A 267 -0.07 11.58 -7.84
C VAL A 267 -1.59 11.46 -8.02
N ALA A 268 -2.38 12.20 -7.25
CA ALA A 268 -3.84 12.23 -7.41
C ALA A 268 -4.25 12.72 -8.81
N GLY A 269 -3.53 13.69 -9.36
CA GLY A 269 -3.73 14.19 -10.74
C GLY A 269 -3.62 13.09 -11.79
N MET A 270 -2.55 12.30 -11.74
CA MET A 270 -2.35 11.17 -12.64
C MET A 270 -3.41 10.07 -12.48
N ILE A 271 -3.78 9.76 -11.24
CA ILE A 271 -4.84 8.78 -10.97
C ILE A 271 -6.17 9.23 -11.58
N ARG A 272 -6.53 10.51 -11.51
CA ARG A 272 -7.76 11.06 -12.15
C ARG A 272 -7.75 10.87 -13.67
N GLU A 273 -6.62 11.07 -14.31
CA GLU A 273 -6.49 10.84 -15.75
C GLU A 273 -6.78 9.36 -16.09
N ALA A 274 -6.22 8.43 -15.32
CA ALA A 274 -6.47 7.00 -15.51
C ALA A 274 -7.93 6.62 -15.24
N VAL A 275 -8.57 7.21 -14.24
CA VAL A 275 -10.00 7.01 -13.93
C VAL A 275 -10.88 7.52 -15.05
N THR A 276 -10.57 8.67 -15.64
CA THR A 276 -11.34 9.25 -16.76
C THR A 276 -11.30 8.33 -18.00
N ASN A 277 -10.16 7.71 -18.26
CA ASN A 277 -9.99 6.77 -19.37
C ASN A 277 -10.54 5.35 -19.08
N ALA A 278 -10.82 5.02 -17.80
CA ALA A 278 -11.45 3.74 -17.43
C ALA A 278 -12.96 3.68 -17.74
N ARG A 279 -13.57 4.77 -18.22
CA ARG A 279 -14.98 4.82 -18.60
C ARG A 279 -15.24 3.90 -19.80
N PRO A 280 -16.36 3.15 -19.84
CA PRO A 280 -16.81 2.53 -21.07
C PRO A 280 -17.01 3.62 -22.12
N ASN A 281 -16.47 3.43 -23.32
CA ASN A 281 -16.78 4.34 -24.44
C ASN A 281 -18.30 4.39 -24.62
N ALA A 282 -18.89 5.58 -24.54
CA ALA A 282 -20.31 5.83 -24.73
C ALA A 282 -20.81 5.41 -26.15
N THR A 283 -19.91 4.99 -27.04
CA THR A 283 -20.18 4.68 -28.44
C THR A 283 -20.53 3.21 -28.72
N GLN A 284 -20.50 2.31 -27.72
CA GLN A 284 -20.82 0.88 -27.92
C GLN A 284 -22.20 0.43 -27.43
N GLN A 285 -23.09 1.34 -27.09
CA GLN A 285 -24.45 0.99 -26.64
C GLN A 285 -25.52 1.08 -27.74
N HIS A 286 -25.17 1.21 -29.02
CA HIS A 286 -26.11 1.19 -30.14
C HIS A 286 -25.56 0.25 -31.23
N GLY A 287 -25.78 -1.03 -31.01
CA GLY A 287 -25.56 -2.08 -31.97
C GLY A 287 -26.40 -3.29 -31.60
#